data_ff4a98aa10e184a2c8eeb0ff2118b8a3
#
_entry.id   ff4a98aa10e184a2c8eeb0ff2118b8a3
#
_cell.length_a   1.000
_cell.length_b   1.000
_cell.length_c   1.000
_cell.angle_alpha   90.00
_cell.angle_beta   90.00
_cell.angle_gamma   90.00
#
_symmetry.space_group_name_H-M   'P 1'
#
loop_
_entity.id
_entity.type
_entity.pdbx_description
1 polymer ?
#
loop_
_entity_poly.entity_id
_entity_poly.type
_entity_poly.pdbx_seq_one_letter_code
_entity_poly.pdbx_strand_id
1 'polypeptide(L)'
;MRKRIIITTIAIIFLAAVIAAKNHAPAISTSSTACTSDMQKSIAGKILRFHVLANSDSTADQNVKKQVRDAVGAYIEPYLLECENIEETRATVNDHMDEIIAVSKETLAENGFTYGASAELTHTDFPEK
;
A
#
# COMPACT_ATOMS: atom_id res chain seq x y z
N MET A 1 24.31 41.08 -31.73
CA MET A 1 22.99 41.39 -31.18
C MET A 1 21.89 40.37 -31.56
N ARG A 2 21.84 39.89 -32.79
CA ARG A 2 20.77 38.94 -33.25
C ARG A 2 20.73 37.60 -32.45
N LYS A 3 21.87 37.03 -32.05
CA LYS A 3 21.93 35.78 -31.30
C LYS A 3 21.37 35.88 -29.86
N ARG A 4 21.51 37.03 -29.22
CA ARG A 4 21.00 37.25 -27.86
C ARG A 4 19.47 37.42 -27.84
N ILE A 5 18.92 38.03 -28.88
CA ILE A 5 17.46 38.20 -29.02
C ILE A 5 16.78 36.86 -29.26
N ILE A 6 17.39 35.97 -30.07
CA ILE A 6 16.86 34.62 -30.31
C ILE A 6 16.83 33.76 -29.03
N ILE A 7 17.89 33.84 -28.22
CA ILE A 7 17.96 33.07 -26.97
C ILE A 7 16.90 33.55 -25.96
N THR A 8 16.67 34.86 -25.88
CA THR A 8 15.66 35.42 -24.98
C THR A 8 14.25 35.10 -25.41
N THR A 9 13.96 35.09 -26.72
CA THR A 9 12.63 34.69 -27.24
C THR A 9 12.34 33.21 -27.05
N ILE A 10 13.33 32.32 -27.19
CA ILE A 10 13.19 30.89 -26.92
C ILE A 10 12.95 30.63 -25.44
N ALA A 11 13.66 31.36 -24.53
CA ALA A 11 13.45 31.24 -23.09
C ALA A 11 12.05 31.68 -22.65
N ILE A 12 11.50 32.73 -23.27
CA ILE A 12 10.13 33.21 -22.97
C ILE A 12 9.07 32.20 -23.45
N ILE A 13 9.28 31.61 -24.64
CA ILE A 13 8.36 30.58 -25.15
C ILE A 13 8.38 29.31 -24.27
N PHE A 14 9.56 28.92 -23.77
CA PHE A 14 9.69 27.77 -22.87
C PHE A 14 9.05 28.04 -21.51
N LEU A 15 9.17 29.26 -20.97
CA LEU A 15 8.55 29.66 -19.73
C LEU A 15 7.02 29.71 -19.84
N ALA A 16 6.48 30.16 -20.96
CA ALA A 16 5.05 30.18 -21.24
C ALA A 16 4.47 28.76 -21.36
N ALA A 17 5.20 27.81 -21.96
CA ALA A 17 4.79 26.41 -22.06
C ALA A 17 4.74 25.71 -20.70
N VAL A 18 5.66 26.03 -19.77
CA VAL A 18 5.68 25.47 -18.41
C VAL A 18 4.51 26.00 -17.56
N ILE A 19 4.09 27.24 -17.77
CA ILE A 19 2.93 27.82 -17.04
C ILE A 19 1.61 27.25 -17.55
N ALA A 20 1.48 26.97 -18.86
CA ALA A 20 0.29 26.35 -19.44
C ALA A 20 0.07 24.89 -18.98
N ALA A 21 1.15 24.15 -18.66
CA ALA A 21 1.05 22.77 -18.18
C ALA A 21 0.57 22.64 -16.71
N LYS A 22 0.57 23.71 -15.94
CA LYS A 22 0.14 23.69 -14.52
C LYS A 22 -1.37 23.90 -14.31
N ASN A 23 -2.13 24.23 -15.35
CA ASN A 23 -3.56 24.53 -15.25
C ASN A 23 -4.49 23.43 -15.75
N HIS A 24 -3.98 22.25 -16.12
CA HIS A 24 -4.80 21.08 -16.31
C HIS A 24 -4.76 20.21 -15.03
N ALA A 25 -5.46 20.65 -14.02
CA ALA A 25 -5.99 19.73 -13.03
C ALA A 25 -7.09 18.91 -13.74
N PRO A 26 -6.96 17.57 -13.83
CA PRO A 26 -8.11 16.78 -14.23
C PRO A 26 -9.17 17.01 -13.17
N ALA A 27 -10.31 17.56 -13.56
CA ALA A 27 -11.51 17.53 -12.73
C ALA A 27 -11.81 16.03 -12.51
N ILE A 28 -11.45 15.52 -11.33
CA ILE A 28 -11.95 14.25 -10.85
C ILE A 28 -13.43 14.50 -10.60
N SER A 29 -14.25 14.18 -11.59
CA SER A 29 -15.68 14.03 -11.39
C SER A 29 -15.81 12.87 -10.40
N THR A 30 -16.01 13.23 -9.14
CA THR A 30 -16.46 12.32 -8.10
C THR A 30 -17.89 11.92 -8.44
N SER A 31 -18.06 11.01 -9.40
CA SER A 31 -19.28 10.24 -9.49
C SER A 31 -19.27 9.31 -8.29
N SER A 32 -19.91 9.71 -7.20
CA SER A 32 -20.32 8.83 -6.13
C SER A 32 -21.34 7.83 -6.72
N THR A 33 -20.85 6.86 -7.46
CA THR A 33 -21.63 5.68 -7.79
C THR A 33 -21.81 4.97 -6.46
N ALA A 34 -23.01 4.99 -5.93
CA ALA A 34 -23.39 4.18 -4.79
C ALA A 34 -23.06 2.73 -5.16
N CYS A 35 -21.98 2.22 -4.53
CA CYS A 35 -21.60 0.83 -4.67
C CYS A 35 -22.74 0.01 -4.10
N THR A 36 -23.48 -0.70 -4.94
CA THR A 36 -24.58 -1.54 -4.49
C THR A 36 -24.03 -2.63 -3.56
N SER A 37 -24.80 -3.02 -2.56
CA SER A 37 -24.44 -4.05 -1.56
C SER A 37 -23.93 -5.34 -2.21
N ASP A 38 -24.44 -5.70 -3.38
CA ASP A 38 -24.05 -6.90 -4.14
C ASP A 38 -22.64 -6.77 -4.72
N MET A 39 -22.24 -5.57 -5.17
CA MET A 39 -20.88 -5.31 -5.63
C MET A 39 -19.89 -5.36 -4.47
N GLN A 40 -20.25 -4.82 -3.30
CA GLN A 40 -19.43 -4.91 -2.10
C GLN A 40 -19.23 -6.35 -1.64
N LYS A 41 -20.26 -7.18 -1.64
CA LYS A 41 -20.18 -8.60 -1.33
C LYS A 41 -19.33 -9.38 -2.34
N SER A 42 -19.46 -9.07 -3.64
CA SER A 42 -18.64 -9.69 -4.69
C SER A 42 -17.16 -9.35 -4.56
N ILE A 43 -16.82 -8.13 -4.16
CA ILE A 43 -15.45 -7.69 -3.94
C ILE A 43 -14.90 -8.27 -2.64
N ALA A 44 -15.71 -8.33 -1.57
CA ALA A 44 -15.30 -8.84 -0.26
C ALA A 44 -14.74 -10.27 -0.34
N GLY A 45 -15.35 -11.14 -1.15
CA GLY A 45 -14.86 -12.51 -1.36
C GLY A 45 -13.55 -12.61 -2.17
N LYS A 46 -13.08 -11.52 -2.76
CA LYS A 46 -11.89 -11.45 -3.63
C LYS A 46 -10.75 -10.64 -3.04
N ILE A 47 -10.85 -10.22 -1.78
CA ILE A 47 -9.84 -9.40 -1.13
C ILE A 47 -9.17 -10.20 -0.01
N LEU A 48 -7.84 -10.26 -0.05
CA LEU A 48 -7.03 -10.66 1.08
C LEU A 48 -6.70 -9.43 1.91
N ARG A 49 -7.08 -9.44 3.19
CA ARG A 49 -6.81 -8.34 4.11
C ARG A 49 -5.60 -8.66 4.98
N PHE A 50 -4.62 -7.80 4.97
CA PHE A 50 -3.48 -7.85 5.89
C PHE A 50 -3.79 -7.02 7.15
N HIS A 51 -3.83 -7.68 8.31
CA HIS A 51 -4.14 -7.06 9.58
C HIS A 51 -3.05 -7.36 10.61
N VAL A 52 -2.44 -6.32 11.17
CA VAL A 52 -1.43 -6.46 12.22
C VAL A 52 -2.02 -5.98 13.55
N LEU A 53 -1.96 -6.84 14.56
CA LEU A 53 -2.36 -6.54 15.93
C LEU A 53 -1.11 -6.22 16.76
N ALA A 54 -1.18 -5.18 17.58
CA ALA A 54 -0.13 -4.85 18.53
C ALA A 54 -0.27 -5.70 19.79
N ASN A 55 0.84 -5.92 20.50
CA ASN A 55 0.84 -6.63 21.78
C ASN A 55 0.05 -5.91 22.87
N SER A 56 0.04 -4.58 22.86
CA SER A 56 -0.76 -3.74 23.75
C SER A 56 -1.14 -2.39 23.12
N ASP A 57 -1.92 -1.58 23.85
CA ASP A 57 -2.30 -0.22 23.44
C ASP A 57 -1.24 0.82 23.76
N SER A 58 -0.07 0.41 24.28
CA SER A 58 1.03 1.33 24.54
C SER A 58 1.50 2.03 23.24
N THR A 59 1.95 3.26 23.35
CA THR A 59 2.50 4.01 22.19
C THR A 59 3.66 3.27 21.53
N ALA A 60 4.50 2.59 22.33
CA ALA A 60 5.63 1.81 21.83
C ALA A 60 5.16 0.63 20.98
N ASP A 61 4.20 -0.17 21.47
CA ASP A 61 3.66 -1.31 20.74
C ASP A 61 2.88 -0.87 19.48
N GLN A 62 2.16 0.24 19.55
CA GLN A 62 1.46 0.79 18.39
C GLN A 62 2.42 1.32 17.31
N ASN A 63 3.59 1.83 17.70
CA ASN A 63 4.62 2.29 16.77
C ASN A 63 5.34 1.10 16.12
N VAL A 64 5.76 0.10 16.89
CA VAL A 64 6.44 -1.07 16.32
C VAL A 64 5.51 -1.88 15.42
N LYS A 65 4.20 -1.94 15.73
CA LYS A 65 3.19 -2.52 14.85
C LYS A 65 3.25 -1.95 13.42
N LYS A 66 3.42 -0.64 13.30
CA LYS A 66 3.53 0.02 11.97
C LYS A 66 4.79 -0.43 11.24
N GLN A 67 5.92 -0.53 11.97
CA GLN A 67 7.18 -1.00 11.40
C GLN A 67 7.11 -2.46 10.94
N VAL A 68 6.52 -3.32 11.74
CA VAL A 68 6.28 -4.74 11.37
C VAL A 68 5.39 -4.82 10.14
N ARG A 69 4.29 -4.05 10.09
CA ARG A 69 3.41 -3.97 8.91
C ARG A 69 4.19 -3.58 7.66
N ASP A 70 5.03 -2.56 7.75
CA ASP A 70 5.76 -2.03 6.61
C ASP A 70 6.87 -3.00 6.17
N ALA A 71 7.57 -3.64 7.12
CA ALA A 71 8.59 -4.64 6.83
C ALA A 71 8.01 -5.91 6.16
N VAL A 72 6.92 -6.43 6.70
CA VAL A 72 6.22 -7.59 6.12
C VAL A 72 5.63 -7.24 4.76
N GLY A 73 5.04 -6.05 4.62
CA GLY A 73 4.52 -5.56 3.35
C GLY A 73 5.60 -5.52 2.27
N ALA A 74 6.74 -4.90 2.57
CA ALA A 74 7.88 -4.82 1.65
C ALA A 74 8.45 -6.20 1.28
N TYR A 75 8.45 -7.15 2.22
CA TYR A 75 8.89 -8.51 1.97
C TYR A 75 7.98 -9.26 1.00
N ILE A 76 6.66 -9.23 1.23
CA ILE A 76 5.71 -10.06 0.47
C ILE A 76 5.27 -9.41 -0.86
N GLU A 77 5.37 -8.10 -1.01
CA GLU A 77 4.90 -7.36 -2.18
C GLU A 77 5.40 -7.92 -3.51
N PRO A 78 6.70 -8.23 -3.71
CA PRO A 78 7.19 -8.76 -4.99
C PRO A 78 6.51 -10.07 -5.40
N TYR A 79 6.25 -10.93 -4.43
CA TYR A 79 5.60 -12.23 -4.68
C TYR A 79 4.12 -12.08 -5.00
N LEU A 80 3.44 -11.09 -4.38
CA LEU A 80 2.02 -10.84 -4.64
C LEU A 80 1.78 -10.19 -6.01
N LEU A 81 2.76 -9.44 -6.53
CA LEU A 81 2.67 -8.84 -7.88
C LEU A 81 2.65 -9.88 -8.99
N GLU A 82 3.14 -11.09 -8.74
CA GLU A 82 3.14 -12.19 -9.70
C GLU A 82 1.83 -13.00 -9.67
N CYS A 83 0.97 -12.79 -8.68
CA CYS A 83 -0.30 -13.52 -8.52
C CYS A 83 -1.40 -12.93 -9.40
N GLU A 84 -2.10 -13.77 -10.15
CA GLU A 84 -3.18 -13.34 -11.04
C GLU A 84 -4.56 -13.38 -10.38
N ASN A 85 -4.71 -14.15 -9.30
CA ASN A 85 -5.99 -14.35 -8.61
C ASN A 85 -5.82 -14.55 -7.09
N ILE A 86 -6.96 -14.55 -6.38
CA ILE A 86 -6.97 -14.64 -4.92
C ILE A 86 -6.47 -15.99 -4.39
N GLU A 87 -6.67 -17.07 -5.14
CA GLU A 87 -6.22 -18.40 -4.72
C GLU A 87 -4.70 -18.51 -4.80
N GLU A 88 -4.09 -17.98 -5.84
CA GLU A 88 -2.63 -17.86 -5.94
C GLU A 88 -2.08 -16.96 -4.85
N THR A 89 -2.73 -15.83 -4.58
CA THR A 89 -2.35 -14.93 -3.49
C THR A 89 -2.37 -15.64 -2.14
N ARG A 90 -3.40 -16.45 -1.86
CA ARG A 90 -3.49 -17.24 -0.61
C ARG A 90 -2.40 -18.30 -0.53
N ALA A 91 -2.16 -19.03 -1.61
CA ALA A 91 -1.10 -20.02 -1.67
C ALA A 91 0.26 -19.39 -1.41
N THR A 92 0.57 -18.30 -2.11
CA THR A 92 1.81 -17.54 -1.95
C THR A 92 2.01 -17.04 -0.51
N VAL A 93 1.00 -16.45 0.10
CA VAL A 93 1.08 -16.01 1.50
C VAL A 93 1.30 -17.19 2.45
N ASN A 94 0.61 -18.31 2.21
CA ASN A 94 0.77 -19.51 3.04
C ASN A 94 2.16 -20.13 2.91
N ASP A 95 2.72 -20.16 1.70
CA ASP A 95 4.06 -20.68 1.44
C ASP A 95 5.17 -19.81 2.08
N HIS A 96 4.92 -18.51 2.22
CA HIS A 96 5.84 -17.55 2.85
C HIS A 96 5.51 -17.24 4.32
N MET A 97 4.66 -18.04 4.96
CA MET A 97 4.20 -17.76 6.33
C MET A 97 5.34 -17.74 7.36
N ASP A 98 6.28 -18.67 7.24
CA ASP A 98 7.42 -18.77 8.17
C ASP A 98 8.37 -17.57 8.02
N GLU A 99 8.59 -17.10 6.80
CA GLU A 99 9.39 -15.91 6.53
C GLU A 99 8.69 -14.63 7.00
N ILE A 100 7.38 -14.53 6.84
CA ILE A 100 6.58 -13.42 7.39
C ILE A 100 6.75 -13.33 8.91
N ILE A 101 6.71 -14.47 9.59
CA ILE A 101 6.93 -14.54 11.04
C ILE A 101 8.38 -14.18 11.38
N ALA A 102 9.36 -14.64 10.58
CA ALA A 102 10.77 -14.32 10.79
C ALA A 102 11.06 -12.83 10.64
N VAL A 103 10.59 -12.19 9.58
CA VAL A 103 10.70 -10.73 9.34
C VAL A 103 10.03 -9.94 10.47
N SER A 104 8.88 -10.41 10.94
CA SER A 104 8.18 -9.77 12.07
C SER A 104 9.01 -9.83 13.35
N LYS A 105 9.60 -10.98 13.69
CA LYS A 105 10.45 -11.16 14.87
C LYS A 105 11.74 -10.34 14.79
N GLU A 106 12.36 -10.29 13.61
CA GLU A 106 13.56 -9.49 13.38
C GLU A 106 13.27 -8.00 13.60
N THR A 107 12.20 -7.48 13.01
CA THR A 107 11.77 -6.09 13.21
C THR A 107 11.48 -5.77 14.68
N LEU A 108 10.86 -6.70 15.43
CA LEU A 108 10.64 -6.54 16.87
C LEU A 108 11.96 -6.47 17.64
N ALA A 109 12.90 -7.37 17.36
CA ALA A 109 14.20 -7.42 18.01
C ALA A 109 15.04 -6.16 17.74
N GLU A 110 15.05 -5.66 16.50
CA GLU A 110 15.72 -4.41 16.12
C GLU A 110 15.18 -3.19 16.89
N ASN A 111 13.91 -3.23 17.27
CA ASN A 111 13.26 -2.18 18.06
C ASN A 111 13.30 -2.44 19.57
N GLY A 112 14.06 -3.45 20.03
CA GLY A 112 14.27 -3.73 21.44
C GLY A 112 13.15 -4.50 22.14
N PHE A 113 12.22 -5.10 21.36
CA PHE A 113 11.15 -5.92 21.92
C PHE A 113 11.58 -7.40 22.02
N THR A 114 11.18 -8.06 23.08
CA THR A 114 11.56 -9.46 23.39
C THR A 114 10.42 -10.45 23.19
N TYR A 115 9.21 -9.97 22.94
CA TYR A 115 8.07 -10.85 22.65
C TYR A 115 8.08 -11.30 21.18
N GLY A 116 7.42 -12.43 20.91
CA GLY A 116 7.39 -13.03 19.58
C GLY A 116 6.29 -12.46 18.69
N ALA A 117 6.29 -12.96 17.46
CA ALA A 117 5.23 -12.73 16.48
C ALA A 117 4.64 -14.06 16.04
N SER A 118 3.37 -14.06 15.68
CA SER A 118 2.65 -15.15 15.03
C SER A 118 1.83 -14.59 13.88
N ALA A 119 1.61 -15.41 12.87
CA ALA A 119 0.77 -15.07 11.73
C ALA A 119 -0.14 -16.26 11.41
N GLU A 120 -1.31 -15.98 10.90
CA GLU A 120 -2.26 -16.98 10.45
C GLU A 120 -3.08 -16.46 9.27
N LEU A 121 -3.50 -17.36 8.40
CA LEU A 121 -4.41 -17.08 7.30
C LEU A 121 -5.79 -17.63 7.64
N THR A 122 -6.74 -16.73 7.93
CA THR A 122 -8.09 -17.11 8.32
C THR A 122 -9.13 -16.64 7.30
N HIS A 123 -10.23 -17.36 7.23
CA HIS A 123 -11.42 -16.92 6.51
C HIS A 123 -12.38 -16.28 7.50
N THR A 124 -12.62 -14.98 7.33
CA THR A 124 -13.53 -14.24 8.21
C THR A 124 -14.56 -13.51 7.36
N ASP A 125 -15.82 -13.62 7.72
CA ASP A 125 -16.88 -12.84 7.10
C ASP A 125 -16.72 -11.35 7.47
N PHE A 126 -17.04 -10.48 6.50
CA PHE A 126 -17.01 -9.05 6.77
C PHE A 126 -18.12 -8.70 7.77
N PRO A 127 -17.81 -7.92 8.83
CA PRO A 127 -18.85 -7.44 9.72
C PRO A 127 -19.84 -6.58 8.94
N GLU A 128 -21.09 -6.97 8.96
CA GLU A 128 -22.17 -6.12 8.47
C GLU A 128 -22.37 -4.95 9.44
N LYS A 129 -22.44 -3.74 8.88
CA LYS A 129 -22.76 -2.54 9.64
C LYS A 129 -24.25 -2.30 9.64
#